data_b1a0ff2d7414049bab7c60af27bb5408
#
_entry.id   b1a0ff2d7414049bab7c60af27bb5408
#
_cell.length_a   1.000
_cell.length_b   1.000
_cell.length_c   1.000
_cell.angle_alpha   90.00
_cell.angle_beta   90.00
_cell.angle_gamma   90.00
#
_symmetry.space_group_name_H-M   'P 1'
#
loop_
_entity.id
_entity.type
_entity.pdbx_description
1 polymer ?
#
loop_
_entity_poly.entity_id
_entity_poly.type
_entity_poly.pdbx_seq_one_letter_code
_entity_poly.pdbx_strand_id
1 'polypeptide(L)'
;MLEKKLRINRKIPVFKDVAEKLIFSNRIILPQTWMGGRKFRFINLEKDFGDKIDWNYEAFGKLWTYNLNYFEWLMQEDISVEDGLKSIHEFINHYDEIKDGRESFPISLRLLNWIKFISENDIQDSRIDQVIHQDAWRLYHHPEYHLLGNHLLENGFGLFFAGSYLNDDKLLGLAERILRSELEEQILPDGGHFELSPMYHQHMHFRVLDCIQLIHKNGHYSRQLLPLLTDKAEKMLGWLASMTFDDGTIPLFNDSANNIAPTSIQLFTYAKELGLHVRKTELKESGYRRLKNDRLDCIIDVGNIGPDYIPGHAHADSLSFELQVDGRPFIVDTGTSTYEVNEVRQQERSTSAHNTVVINDCNQSEVWGGFRVARRVQVEVLCDEKNHIEAVVRGYSDKNISHTRRFTLESNSLIIEDEVKGSHAPINNRCFFHFYPGVKPGYTSDISIITEGETSKKVMNFNYAPEFNKHIVSDCLEVKFDKKLKVSISL
;
A
#
# COMPACT_ATOMS: atom_id res chain seq x y z
N MET A 1 -12.52 26.34 8.84
CA MET A 1 -13.17 27.67 8.76
C MET A 1 -12.27 28.83 9.20
N LEU A 2 -11.20 28.63 9.97
CA LEU A 2 -10.21 29.68 10.35
C LEU A 2 -9.18 30.01 9.26
N GLU A 3 -8.81 29.05 8.39
CA GLU A 3 -7.82 29.27 7.32
C GLU A 3 -8.32 30.20 6.20
N LYS A 4 -9.62 30.31 5.97
CA LYS A 4 -10.17 31.26 5.00
C LYS A 4 -10.02 32.74 5.40
N LYS A 5 -9.67 33.07 6.63
CA LYS A 5 -9.56 34.47 7.15
C LYS A 5 -8.14 35.03 7.18
N LEU A 6 -7.12 34.20 7.07
CA LEU A 6 -5.74 34.64 6.92
C LEU A 6 -5.28 34.35 5.49
N ARG A 7 -5.70 35.15 4.53
CA ARG A 7 -5.02 35.27 3.24
C ARG A 7 -3.66 35.92 3.49
N ILE A 8 -2.73 35.18 4.05
CA ILE A 8 -1.32 35.50 3.96
C ILE A 8 -0.99 35.25 2.48
N ASN A 9 -0.80 36.34 1.74
CA ASN A 9 -0.28 36.30 0.36
C ASN A 9 1.14 35.74 0.45
N ARG A 10 1.27 34.42 0.50
CA ARG A 10 2.57 33.70 0.48
C ARG A 10 3.09 33.88 -0.92
N LYS A 11 3.96 34.89 -1.12
CA LYS A 11 4.53 35.22 -2.41
C LYS A 11 5.36 34.04 -2.91
N ILE A 12 4.98 33.49 -4.03
CA ILE A 12 5.83 32.59 -4.82
C ILE A 12 7.03 33.45 -5.28
N PRO A 13 8.27 33.04 -5.05
CA PRO A 13 9.44 33.76 -5.58
C PRO A 13 9.36 33.89 -7.10
N VAL A 14 10.08 34.90 -7.62
CA VAL A 14 10.19 35.04 -9.07
C VAL A 14 10.97 33.84 -9.61
N PHE A 15 10.43 33.17 -10.62
CA PHE A 15 11.09 32.08 -11.30
C PHE A 15 12.42 32.58 -11.90
N LYS A 16 13.46 31.82 -11.70
CA LYS A 16 14.76 31.98 -12.37
C LYS A 16 14.95 30.76 -13.27
N ASP A 17 15.59 30.97 -14.41
CA ASP A 17 15.84 29.87 -15.34
C ASP A 17 16.53 28.68 -14.64
N VAL A 18 16.11 27.48 -15.00
CA VAL A 18 16.69 26.23 -14.49
C VAL A 18 18.07 26.05 -15.10
N ALA A 19 19.05 25.97 -14.23
CA ALA A 19 20.45 25.92 -14.67
C ALA A 19 20.96 24.48 -14.89
N GLU A 20 20.37 23.49 -14.23
CA GLU A 20 20.93 22.16 -14.16
C GLU A 20 19.92 21.08 -14.55
N LYS A 21 20.40 20.19 -15.43
CA LYS A 21 19.71 18.98 -15.83
C LYS A 21 20.03 17.86 -14.84
N LEU A 22 19.00 17.19 -14.36
CA LEU A 22 19.19 16.01 -13.53
C LEU A 22 19.45 14.76 -14.38
N ILE A 23 20.27 13.86 -13.87
CA ILE A 23 20.62 12.60 -14.51
C ILE A 23 19.92 11.46 -13.78
N PHE A 24 19.21 10.65 -14.56
CA PHE A 24 18.64 9.37 -14.12
C PHE A 24 19.20 8.27 -15.03
N SER A 25 19.55 7.10 -14.49
CA SER A 25 20.13 6.01 -15.27
C SER A 25 19.25 4.76 -15.32
N ASN A 26 18.41 4.62 -14.33
CA ASN A 26 17.56 3.45 -14.18
C ASN A 26 16.15 3.91 -13.82
N ARG A 27 15.17 3.25 -14.41
CA ARG A 27 13.76 3.47 -14.08
C ARG A 27 13.05 2.15 -13.95
N ILE A 28 12.06 2.11 -13.06
CA ILE A 28 11.05 1.06 -13.07
C ILE A 28 10.04 1.41 -14.17
N ILE A 29 9.80 0.47 -15.06
CA ILE A 29 8.72 0.58 -16.06
C ILE A 29 7.42 0.26 -15.34
N LEU A 30 6.51 1.23 -15.33
CA LEU A 30 5.20 1.10 -14.72
C LEU A 30 4.19 0.43 -15.69
N PRO A 31 3.13 -0.19 -15.17
CA PRO A 31 2.09 -0.76 -16.01
C PRO A 31 1.52 0.25 -17.01
N GLN A 32 1.08 -0.24 -18.18
CA GLN A 32 0.47 0.59 -19.20
C GLN A 32 -0.87 1.14 -18.71
N THR A 33 -0.95 2.46 -18.57
CA THR A 33 -2.14 3.19 -18.15
C THR A 33 -2.56 4.27 -19.15
N TRP A 34 -1.63 4.81 -19.92
CA TRP A 34 -1.95 5.58 -21.12
C TRP A 34 -2.13 4.61 -22.30
N MET A 35 -3.29 4.69 -22.96
CA MET A 35 -3.71 3.76 -24.01
C MET A 35 -3.61 4.35 -25.41
N GLY A 36 -2.90 5.48 -25.56
CA GLY A 36 -2.75 6.23 -26.78
C GLY A 36 -3.68 7.43 -26.90
N GLY A 37 -3.19 8.53 -27.47
CA GLY A 37 -3.96 9.76 -27.66
C GLY A 37 -4.43 10.36 -26.32
N ARG A 38 -5.74 10.47 -26.15
CA ARG A 38 -6.38 10.95 -24.90
C ARG A 38 -7.15 9.85 -24.17
N LYS A 39 -6.70 8.62 -24.30
CA LYS A 39 -7.32 7.45 -23.70
C LYS A 39 -6.46 6.93 -22.55
N PHE A 40 -7.06 6.78 -21.39
CA PHE A 40 -6.40 6.35 -20.16
C PHE A 40 -7.17 5.22 -19.48
N ARG A 41 -6.44 4.31 -18.82
CA ARG A 41 -6.97 3.23 -17.99
C ARG A 41 -6.29 3.26 -16.63
N PHE A 42 -6.95 3.77 -15.62
CA PHE A 42 -6.47 3.74 -14.24
C PHE A 42 -7.39 2.87 -13.40
N ILE A 43 -6.82 2.11 -12.47
CA ILE A 43 -7.60 1.25 -11.56
C ILE A 43 -8.65 0.40 -12.29
N ASN A 44 -8.29 -0.16 -13.46
CA ASN A 44 -9.15 -0.96 -14.35
C ASN A 44 -10.38 -0.24 -14.94
N LEU A 45 -10.47 1.08 -14.83
CA LEU A 45 -11.50 1.89 -15.46
C LEU A 45 -10.92 2.71 -16.59
N GLU A 46 -11.51 2.58 -17.79
CA GLU A 46 -11.00 3.20 -19.00
C GLU A 46 -11.86 4.41 -19.43
N LYS A 47 -11.20 5.50 -19.81
CA LYS A 47 -11.83 6.70 -20.34
C LYS A 47 -11.10 7.20 -21.58
N ASP A 48 -11.84 7.40 -22.65
CA ASP A 48 -11.42 8.16 -23.83
C ASP A 48 -12.07 9.56 -23.78
N PHE A 49 -11.23 10.58 -23.86
CA PHE A 49 -11.68 11.99 -23.82
C PHE A 49 -11.94 12.58 -25.21
N GLY A 50 -11.59 11.89 -26.29
CA GLY A 50 -11.74 12.41 -27.64
C GLY A 50 -10.91 13.66 -27.91
N ASP A 51 -11.53 14.85 -27.99
CA ASP A 51 -10.87 16.06 -28.45
C ASP A 51 -10.11 16.82 -27.35
N LYS A 52 -10.50 16.70 -26.08
CA LYS A 52 -9.91 17.44 -24.95
C LYS A 52 -9.95 16.62 -23.68
N ILE A 53 -8.82 16.57 -22.96
CA ILE A 53 -8.75 15.92 -21.64
C ILE A 53 -9.49 16.79 -20.60
N ASP A 54 -10.44 16.18 -19.89
CA ASP A 54 -11.00 16.76 -18.67
C ASP A 54 -10.16 16.36 -17.46
N TRP A 55 -9.26 17.24 -17.06
CA TRP A 55 -8.36 17.03 -15.91
C TRP A 55 -9.09 17.00 -14.56
N ASN A 56 -10.38 17.36 -14.53
CA ASN A 56 -11.26 17.30 -13.37
C ASN A 56 -12.29 16.17 -13.46
N TYR A 57 -12.07 15.18 -14.33
CA TYR A 57 -13.00 14.07 -14.54
C TYR A 57 -13.20 13.26 -13.27
N GLU A 58 -14.41 13.33 -12.69
CA GLU A 58 -14.74 12.74 -11.39
C GLU A 58 -15.74 11.56 -11.45
N ALA A 59 -16.23 11.21 -12.66
CA ALA A 59 -17.24 10.17 -12.78
C ALA A 59 -16.76 8.77 -12.35
N PHE A 60 -15.44 8.53 -12.28
CA PHE A 60 -14.82 7.30 -11.76
C PHE A 60 -14.22 7.48 -10.37
N GLY A 61 -14.59 8.56 -9.67
CA GLY A 61 -14.11 8.84 -8.33
C GLY A 61 -12.77 9.58 -8.28
N LYS A 62 -12.46 10.09 -7.09
CA LYS A 62 -11.30 10.96 -6.85
C LYS A 62 -9.96 10.26 -7.13
N LEU A 63 -9.84 8.97 -6.80
CA LEU A 63 -8.61 8.21 -7.02
C LEU A 63 -8.27 8.13 -8.52
N TRP A 64 -9.28 7.94 -9.38
CA TRP A 64 -9.06 7.93 -10.83
C TRP A 64 -8.57 9.29 -11.34
N THR A 65 -9.21 10.39 -10.90
CA THR A 65 -8.82 11.77 -11.22
C THR A 65 -7.38 12.04 -10.76
N TYR A 66 -7.00 11.55 -9.59
CA TYR A 66 -5.66 11.67 -9.06
C TYR A 66 -4.64 10.99 -9.97
N ASN A 67 -4.89 9.73 -10.37
CA ASN A 67 -3.99 9.00 -11.28
C ASN A 67 -3.76 9.74 -12.61
N LEU A 68 -4.81 10.36 -13.18
CA LEU A 68 -4.67 11.19 -14.37
C LEU A 68 -3.71 12.35 -14.14
N ASN A 69 -3.75 12.98 -12.95
CA ASN A 69 -2.97 14.16 -12.59
C ASN A 69 -1.59 13.85 -11.98
N TYR A 70 -1.27 12.57 -11.67
CA TYR A 70 0.06 12.15 -11.22
C TYR A 70 1.09 12.14 -12.34
N PHE A 71 0.65 11.91 -13.58
CA PHE A 71 1.53 11.73 -14.73
C PHE A 71 2.52 10.54 -14.60
N GLU A 72 2.20 9.54 -13.76
CA GLU A 72 3.02 8.31 -13.67
C GLU A 72 3.05 7.53 -14.99
N TRP A 73 2.01 7.65 -15.79
CA TRP A 73 1.91 7.07 -17.12
C TRP A 73 2.99 7.58 -18.11
N LEU A 74 3.69 8.67 -17.83
CA LEU A 74 4.90 9.08 -18.55
C LEU A 74 6.06 8.09 -18.37
N MET A 75 6.02 7.24 -17.33
CA MET A 75 7.08 6.27 -17.00
C MET A 75 6.83 4.88 -17.63
N GLN A 76 5.78 4.70 -18.41
CA GLN A 76 5.54 3.48 -19.18
C GLN A 76 6.44 3.40 -20.42
N GLU A 77 6.56 2.19 -21.03
CA GLU A 77 7.48 1.94 -22.13
C GLU A 77 7.02 2.56 -23.46
N ASP A 78 5.70 2.52 -23.72
CA ASP A 78 5.14 2.80 -25.05
C ASP A 78 4.82 4.28 -25.32
N ILE A 79 5.11 5.19 -24.38
CA ILE A 79 4.84 6.61 -24.59
C ILE A 79 5.98 7.28 -25.36
N SER A 80 5.63 7.95 -26.47
CA SER A 80 6.61 8.77 -27.17
C SER A 80 6.86 10.09 -26.44
N VAL A 81 8.05 10.67 -26.67
CA VAL A 81 8.38 12.01 -26.14
C VAL A 81 7.37 13.06 -26.63
N GLU A 82 6.94 12.96 -27.88
CA GLU A 82 5.96 13.87 -28.48
C GLU A 82 4.60 13.79 -27.79
N ASP A 83 4.08 12.58 -27.55
CA ASP A 83 2.80 12.38 -26.87
C ASP A 83 2.84 12.84 -25.41
N GLY A 84 3.95 12.54 -24.71
CA GLY A 84 4.17 13.02 -23.35
C GLY A 84 4.16 14.55 -23.27
N LEU A 85 4.93 15.22 -24.13
CA LEU A 85 4.97 16.68 -24.20
C LEU A 85 3.63 17.30 -24.58
N LYS A 86 2.93 16.70 -25.55
CA LYS A 86 1.60 17.16 -25.94
C LYS A 86 0.62 17.15 -24.75
N SER A 87 0.66 16.09 -23.96
CA SER A 87 -0.20 15.97 -22.80
C SER A 87 0.18 16.93 -21.66
N ILE A 88 1.50 17.12 -21.44
CA ILE A 88 2.00 18.13 -20.48
C ILE A 88 1.55 19.54 -20.90
N HIS A 89 1.70 19.89 -22.16
CA HIS A 89 1.27 21.20 -22.66
C HIS A 89 -0.26 21.38 -22.60
N GLU A 90 -1.03 20.33 -22.84
CA GLU A 90 -2.48 20.36 -22.68
C GLU A 90 -2.86 20.61 -21.22
N PHE A 91 -2.17 19.96 -20.26
CA PHE A 91 -2.34 20.25 -18.84
C PHE A 91 -1.99 21.69 -18.47
N ILE A 92 -0.86 22.21 -18.94
CA ILE A 92 -0.39 23.58 -18.70
C ILE A 92 -1.42 24.60 -19.19
N ASN A 93 -1.98 24.38 -20.38
CA ASN A 93 -2.99 25.29 -20.97
C ASN A 93 -4.29 25.38 -20.15
N HIS A 94 -4.56 24.37 -19.32
CA HIS A 94 -5.75 24.31 -18.45
C HIS A 94 -5.42 24.42 -16.97
N TYR A 95 -4.16 24.71 -16.61
CA TYR A 95 -3.67 24.66 -15.24
C TYR A 95 -4.54 25.40 -14.23
N ASP A 96 -5.03 26.59 -14.56
CA ASP A 96 -5.85 27.40 -13.65
C ASP A 96 -7.28 26.85 -13.42
N GLU A 97 -7.77 25.99 -14.32
CA GLU A 97 -9.07 25.34 -14.25
C GLU A 97 -9.03 24.05 -13.40
N ILE A 98 -7.83 23.51 -13.14
CA ILE A 98 -7.64 22.25 -12.41
C ILE A 98 -7.91 22.44 -10.93
N LYS A 99 -8.64 21.49 -10.35
CA LYS A 99 -9.04 21.46 -8.93
C LYS A 99 -8.22 20.42 -8.16
N ASP A 100 -8.64 19.17 -8.21
CA ASP A 100 -8.04 18.05 -7.44
C ASP A 100 -6.59 17.81 -7.82
N GLY A 101 -6.23 17.95 -9.09
CA GLY A 101 -4.85 17.85 -9.55
C GLY A 101 -3.90 18.94 -9.00
N ARG A 102 -4.43 19.96 -8.31
CA ARG A 102 -3.64 21.00 -7.60
C ARG A 102 -3.61 20.81 -6.09
N GLU A 103 -4.08 19.69 -5.57
CA GLU A 103 -3.85 19.29 -4.19
C GLU A 103 -2.39 18.83 -4.00
N SER A 104 -1.91 18.80 -2.77
CA SER A 104 -0.48 18.59 -2.49
C SER A 104 -0.02 17.19 -2.89
N PHE A 105 -0.84 16.16 -2.70
CA PHE A 105 -0.48 14.79 -3.06
C PHE A 105 -0.28 14.62 -4.59
N PRO A 106 -1.24 14.97 -5.47
CA PRO A 106 -1.02 14.94 -6.93
C PRO A 106 0.15 15.80 -7.40
N ILE A 107 0.34 16.98 -6.80
CA ILE A 107 1.49 17.84 -7.10
C ILE A 107 2.80 17.10 -6.82
N SER A 108 2.90 16.43 -5.67
CA SER A 108 4.13 15.69 -5.28
C SER A 108 4.53 14.67 -6.34
N LEU A 109 3.58 13.82 -6.75
CA LEU A 109 3.84 12.78 -7.75
C LEU A 109 4.14 13.39 -9.14
N ARG A 110 3.36 14.40 -9.55
CA ARG A 110 3.58 15.09 -10.83
C ARG A 110 4.97 15.72 -10.90
N LEU A 111 5.45 16.34 -9.83
CA LEU A 111 6.80 16.91 -9.78
C LEU A 111 7.86 15.84 -10.06
N LEU A 112 7.78 14.67 -9.39
CA LEU A 112 8.71 13.58 -9.65
C LEU A 112 8.66 13.13 -11.12
N ASN A 113 7.45 12.86 -11.60
CA ASN A 113 7.24 12.26 -12.92
C ASN A 113 7.62 13.22 -14.07
N TRP A 114 7.25 14.49 -13.96
CA TRP A 114 7.65 15.48 -14.96
C TRP A 114 9.17 15.71 -14.96
N ILE A 115 9.78 15.89 -13.79
CA ILE A 115 11.22 16.11 -13.68
C ILE A 115 12.01 14.93 -14.26
N LYS A 116 11.62 13.69 -13.94
CA LYS A 116 12.22 12.50 -14.54
C LYS A 116 12.07 12.51 -16.06
N PHE A 117 10.83 12.66 -16.56
CA PHE A 117 10.53 12.61 -17.98
C PHE A 117 11.30 13.64 -18.78
N ILE A 118 11.30 14.92 -18.36
CA ILE A 118 12.02 15.99 -19.08
C ILE A 118 13.54 15.82 -18.99
N SER A 119 14.05 15.33 -17.87
CA SER A 119 15.48 15.10 -17.67
C SER A 119 16.00 13.94 -18.51
N GLU A 120 15.30 12.81 -18.54
CA GLU A 120 15.66 11.63 -19.32
C GLU A 120 15.61 11.89 -20.83
N ASN A 121 14.71 12.75 -21.29
CA ASN A 121 14.50 13.05 -22.71
C ASN A 121 15.17 14.35 -23.18
N ASP A 122 16.00 14.98 -22.35
CA ASP A 122 16.74 16.21 -22.70
C ASP A 122 15.84 17.38 -23.11
N ILE A 123 14.68 17.51 -22.47
CA ILE A 123 13.70 18.54 -22.80
C ILE A 123 14.04 19.83 -22.07
N GLN A 124 14.02 20.94 -22.82
CA GLN A 124 14.13 22.29 -22.29
C GLN A 124 12.89 23.09 -22.72
N ASP A 125 11.99 23.34 -21.78
CA ASP A 125 10.76 24.12 -22.02
C ASP A 125 10.45 24.98 -20.79
N SER A 126 10.64 26.29 -20.92
CA SER A 126 10.43 27.25 -19.83
C SER A 126 9.00 27.29 -19.29
N ARG A 127 8.01 26.86 -20.05
CA ARG A 127 6.61 26.75 -19.57
C ARG A 127 6.46 25.60 -18.61
N ILE A 128 7.12 24.48 -18.88
CA ILE A 128 7.14 23.31 -17.98
C ILE A 128 7.87 23.71 -16.70
N ASP A 129 9.04 24.35 -16.82
CA ASP A 129 9.81 24.80 -15.67
C ASP A 129 9.06 25.79 -14.78
N GLN A 130 8.28 26.70 -15.38
CA GLN A 130 7.43 27.62 -14.64
C GLN A 130 6.34 26.90 -13.83
N VAL A 131 5.71 25.85 -14.38
CA VAL A 131 4.70 25.08 -13.67
C VAL A 131 5.34 24.22 -12.57
N ILE A 132 6.50 23.60 -12.85
CA ILE A 132 7.28 22.88 -11.81
C ILE A 132 7.61 23.85 -10.66
N HIS A 133 8.07 25.04 -10.94
CA HIS A 133 8.35 26.04 -9.92
C HIS A 133 7.07 26.44 -9.15
N GLN A 134 5.96 26.68 -9.86
CA GLN A 134 4.70 27.06 -9.24
C GLN A 134 4.15 25.93 -8.33
N ASP A 135 4.18 24.70 -8.79
CA ASP A 135 3.75 23.53 -8.03
C ASP A 135 4.65 23.29 -6.81
N ALA A 136 5.98 23.38 -6.98
CA ALA A 136 6.92 23.22 -5.89
C ALA A 136 6.69 24.24 -4.75
N TRP A 137 6.48 25.52 -5.10
CA TRP A 137 6.21 26.55 -4.09
C TRP A 137 4.80 26.47 -3.50
N ARG A 138 3.82 25.95 -4.27
CA ARG A 138 2.51 25.62 -3.73
C ARG A 138 2.64 24.49 -2.69
N LEU A 139 3.35 23.43 -3.02
CA LEU A 139 3.63 22.32 -2.12
C LEU A 139 4.41 22.77 -0.87
N TYR A 140 5.43 23.60 -1.04
CA TYR A 140 6.20 24.19 0.08
C TYR A 140 5.33 24.92 1.09
N HIS A 141 4.26 25.59 0.62
CA HIS A 141 3.37 26.34 1.50
C HIS A 141 2.22 25.51 2.08
N HIS A 142 1.96 24.33 1.53
CA HIS A 142 0.81 23.50 1.88
C HIS A 142 1.16 22.02 2.00
N PRO A 143 2.22 21.63 2.75
CA PRO A 143 2.44 20.21 3.04
C PRO A 143 1.27 19.65 3.85
N GLU A 144 1.00 18.36 3.70
CA GLU A 144 -0.19 17.72 4.26
C GLU A 144 0.00 17.26 5.73
N TYR A 145 0.52 18.15 6.59
CA TYR A 145 0.64 17.89 8.04
C TYR A 145 -0.68 17.53 8.73
N HIS A 146 -1.81 17.81 8.12
CA HIS A 146 -3.11 17.44 8.64
C HIS A 146 -3.55 16.03 8.27
N LEU A 147 -2.92 15.41 7.28
CA LEU A 147 -3.11 14.02 6.87
C LEU A 147 -1.98 13.11 7.37
N LEU A 148 -0.74 13.61 7.43
CA LEU A 148 0.46 12.85 7.83
C LEU A 148 0.65 11.58 6.95
N GLY A 149 1.27 10.54 7.49
CA GLY A 149 1.44 9.24 6.84
C GLY A 149 2.11 9.35 5.47
N ASN A 150 1.74 8.47 4.57
CA ASN A 150 2.28 8.46 3.22
C ASN A 150 2.09 9.79 2.47
N HIS A 151 1.02 10.57 2.75
CA HIS A 151 0.79 11.88 2.14
C HIS A 151 1.92 12.88 2.44
N LEU A 152 2.28 13.02 3.70
CA LEU A 152 3.34 13.95 4.08
C LEU A 152 4.71 13.46 3.60
N LEU A 153 4.95 12.15 3.62
CA LEU A 153 6.18 11.56 3.11
C LEU A 153 6.33 11.78 1.59
N GLU A 154 5.25 11.61 0.79
CA GLU A 154 5.25 11.93 -0.65
C GLU A 154 5.49 13.43 -0.90
N ASN A 155 4.94 14.32 -0.05
CA ASN A 155 5.25 15.74 -0.16
C ASN A 155 6.76 16.00 0.03
N GLY A 156 7.41 15.26 0.95
CA GLY A 156 8.86 15.31 1.15
C GLY A 156 9.64 14.90 -0.10
N PHE A 157 9.25 13.81 -0.75
CA PHE A 157 9.86 13.34 -1.99
C PHE A 157 9.66 14.35 -3.14
N GLY A 158 8.43 14.86 -3.33
CA GLY A 158 8.14 15.86 -4.35
C GLY A 158 8.96 17.14 -4.19
N LEU A 159 9.07 17.64 -2.96
CA LEU A 159 9.91 18.80 -2.64
C LEU A 159 11.41 18.53 -2.86
N PHE A 160 11.88 17.30 -2.57
CA PHE A 160 13.28 16.94 -2.77
C PHE A 160 13.66 16.94 -4.25
N PHE A 161 12.82 16.35 -5.10
CA PHE A 161 13.03 16.38 -6.55
C PHE A 161 12.97 17.80 -7.12
N ALA A 162 11.92 18.55 -6.74
CA ALA A 162 11.76 19.92 -7.22
C ALA A 162 12.88 20.85 -6.74
N GLY A 163 13.30 20.74 -5.48
CA GLY A 163 14.39 21.52 -4.92
C GLY A 163 15.73 21.21 -5.60
N SER A 164 15.98 19.94 -5.93
CA SER A 164 17.16 19.52 -6.68
C SER A 164 17.14 20.07 -8.12
N TYR A 165 15.98 19.99 -8.79
CA TYR A 165 15.82 20.47 -10.17
C TYR A 165 15.93 21.98 -10.27
N LEU A 166 15.30 22.71 -9.35
CA LEU A 166 15.29 24.17 -9.33
C LEU A 166 16.53 24.79 -8.65
N ASN A 167 17.40 23.96 -8.08
CA ASN A 167 18.53 24.37 -7.25
C ASN A 167 18.12 25.35 -6.15
N ASP A 168 17.07 24.99 -5.37
CA ASP A 168 16.46 25.85 -4.35
C ASP A 168 16.66 25.29 -2.94
N ASP A 169 17.52 25.94 -2.15
CA ASP A 169 17.86 25.53 -0.77
C ASP A 169 16.67 25.52 0.18
N LYS A 170 15.63 26.34 -0.05
CA LYS A 170 14.45 26.37 0.83
C LYS A 170 13.58 25.15 0.62
N LEU A 171 13.37 24.77 -0.65
CA LEU A 171 12.66 23.54 -1.00
C LEU A 171 13.40 22.33 -0.45
N LEU A 172 14.70 22.24 -0.70
CA LEU A 172 15.59 21.18 -0.17
C LEU A 172 15.56 21.12 1.36
N GLY A 173 15.68 22.26 2.03
CA GLY A 173 15.68 22.31 3.48
C GLY A 173 14.33 21.88 4.11
N LEU A 174 13.19 22.13 3.45
CA LEU A 174 11.90 21.60 3.91
C LEU A 174 11.78 20.11 3.62
N ALA A 175 12.16 19.67 2.40
CA ALA A 175 12.17 18.28 2.01
C ALA A 175 12.99 17.42 2.99
N GLU A 176 14.21 17.86 3.31
CA GLU A 176 15.10 17.13 4.23
C GLU A 176 14.49 16.99 5.62
N ARG A 177 13.86 18.05 6.16
CA ARG A 177 13.19 17.98 7.47
C ARG A 177 12.04 16.98 7.47
N ILE A 178 11.18 17.01 6.41
CA ILE A 178 10.07 16.07 6.28
C ILE A 178 10.61 14.64 6.14
N LEU A 179 11.53 14.41 5.21
CA LEU A 179 12.06 13.07 4.95
C LEU A 179 12.75 12.47 6.18
N ARG A 180 13.52 13.26 6.96
CA ARG A 180 14.13 12.77 8.19
C ARG A 180 13.07 12.38 9.22
N SER A 181 12.10 13.27 9.48
CA SER A 181 11.06 13.00 10.46
C SER A 181 10.21 11.79 10.07
N GLU A 182 9.69 11.80 8.84
CA GLU A 182 8.73 10.80 8.41
C GLU A 182 9.36 9.42 8.17
N LEU A 183 10.59 9.35 7.64
CA LEU A 183 11.27 8.06 7.48
C LEU A 183 11.65 7.43 8.82
N GLU A 184 11.98 8.23 9.84
CA GLU A 184 12.23 7.70 11.19
C GLU A 184 10.95 7.18 11.84
N GLU A 185 9.83 7.85 11.64
CA GLU A 185 8.54 7.47 12.20
C GLU A 185 7.87 6.32 11.44
N GLN A 186 7.84 6.42 10.09
CA GLN A 186 7.04 5.54 9.26
C GLN A 186 7.73 4.21 8.92
N ILE A 187 9.06 4.12 9.00
CA ILE A 187 9.77 2.87 8.77
C ILE A 187 10.12 2.23 10.10
N LEU A 188 9.39 1.17 10.41
CA LEU A 188 9.49 0.43 11.66
C LEU A 188 10.87 -0.25 11.83
N PRO A 189 11.23 -0.68 13.03
CA PRO A 189 12.53 -1.32 13.27
C PRO A 189 12.79 -2.56 12.41
N ASP A 190 11.75 -3.35 12.11
CA ASP A 190 11.82 -4.51 11.21
C ASP A 190 11.80 -4.14 9.71
N GLY A 191 11.70 -2.87 9.38
CA GLY A 191 11.70 -2.35 8.02
C GLY A 191 10.32 -2.18 7.38
N GLY A 192 9.25 -2.63 8.02
CA GLY A 192 7.89 -2.44 7.54
C GLY A 192 7.46 -0.97 7.53
N HIS A 193 6.65 -0.56 6.55
CA HIS A 193 5.99 0.73 6.59
C HIS A 193 4.84 0.69 7.61
N PHE A 194 4.71 1.70 8.44
CA PHE A 194 3.83 1.72 9.61
C PHE A 194 2.32 1.67 9.29
N GLU A 195 1.92 1.94 8.05
CA GLU A 195 0.54 1.77 7.60
C GLU A 195 0.16 0.30 7.37
N LEU A 196 1.12 -0.61 7.48
CA LEU A 196 0.97 -2.06 7.46
C LEU A 196 0.30 -2.62 6.19
N SER A 197 0.33 -1.86 5.09
CA SER A 197 -0.07 -2.35 3.77
C SER A 197 1.17 -2.72 2.96
N PRO A 198 1.30 -3.98 2.52
CA PRO A 198 2.40 -4.39 1.66
C PRO A 198 2.52 -3.58 0.36
N MET A 199 1.40 -3.18 -0.24
CA MET A 199 1.38 -2.32 -1.43
C MET A 199 1.92 -0.92 -1.14
N TYR A 200 1.49 -0.27 -0.04
CA TYR A 200 2.02 1.06 0.33
C TYR A 200 3.49 0.98 0.73
N HIS A 201 3.93 -0.12 1.34
CA HIS A 201 5.35 -0.36 1.58
C HIS A 201 6.14 -0.36 0.25
N GLN A 202 5.67 -1.05 -0.80
CA GLN A 202 6.30 -1.05 -2.11
C GLN A 202 6.36 0.37 -2.72
N HIS A 203 5.29 1.16 -2.61
CA HIS A 203 5.28 2.54 -3.07
C HIS A 203 6.33 3.41 -2.37
N MET A 204 6.33 3.40 -1.03
CA MET A 204 7.28 4.22 -0.26
C MET A 204 8.72 3.77 -0.51
N HIS A 205 8.96 2.47 -0.63
CA HIS A 205 10.27 1.94 -0.97
C HIS A 205 10.75 2.43 -2.34
N PHE A 206 9.89 2.41 -3.35
CA PHE A 206 10.20 2.95 -4.68
C PHE A 206 10.67 4.42 -4.61
N ARG A 207 9.96 5.26 -3.86
CA ARG A 207 10.34 6.67 -3.69
C ARG A 207 11.67 6.85 -2.96
N VAL A 208 11.96 6.03 -1.96
CA VAL A 208 13.26 6.05 -1.27
C VAL A 208 14.40 5.67 -2.23
N LEU A 209 14.21 4.65 -3.07
CA LEU A 209 15.19 4.26 -4.10
C LEU A 209 15.42 5.38 -5.12
N ASP A 210 14.36 6.05 -5.56
CA ASP A 210 14.44 7.20 -6.45
C ASP A 210 15.27 8.36 -5.85
N CYS A 211 15.10 8.64 -4.56
CA CYS A 211 15.90 9.64 -3.87
C CYS A 211 17.38 9.25 -3.77
N ILE A 212 17.70 7.97 -3.55
CA ILE A 212 19.07 7.47 -3.54
C ILE A 212 19.69 7.63 -4.93
N GLN A 213 18.97 7.26 -6.00
CA GLN A 213 19.44 7.47 -7.37
C GLN A 213 19.72 8.94 -7.64
N LEU A 214 18.79 9.84 -7.28
CA LEU A 214 18.94 11.27 -7.46
C LEU A 214 20.25 11.79 -6.84
N ILE A 215 20.56 11.39 -5.60
CA ILE A 215 21.80 11.79 -4.91
C ILE A 215 23.03 11.17 -5.57
N HIS A 216 22.99 9.88 -5.90
CA HIS A 216 24.13 9.20 -6.51
C HIS A 216 24.53 9.78 -7.86
N LYS A 217 23.54 10.15 -8.68
CA LYS A 217 23.81 10.61 -10.06
C LYS A 217 24.12 12.10 -10.16
N ASN A 218 23.58 12.91 -9.25
CA ASN A 218 23.66 14.37 -9.36
C ASN A 218 24.60 15.02 -8.32
N GLY A 219 25.10 14.27 -7.37
CA GLY A 219 26.31 14.55 -6.57
C GLY A 219 26.28 15.71 -5.58
N HIS A 220 25.37 16.67 -5.68
CA HIS A 220 25.40 17.92 -4.91
C HIS A 220 24.34 18.02 -3.83
N TYR A 221 23.20 17.36 -4.03
CA TYR A 221 22.01 17.60 -3.23
C TYR A 221 21.96 16.68 -2.03
N SER A 222 21.90 17.29 -0.85
CA SER A 222 21.61 16.61 0.44
C SER A 222 22.34 15.27 0.67
N ARG A 223 23.64 15.21 0.35
CA ARG A 223 24.49 14.02 0.64
C ARG A 223 24.37 13.53 2.06
N GLN A 224 24.10 14.42 3.01
CA GLN A 224 23.86 14.10 4.41
C GLN A 224 22.58 13.30 4.67
N LEU A 225 21.63 13.26 3.70
CA LEU A 225 20.43 12.44 3.78
C LEU A 225 20.70 10.99 3.33
N LEU A 226 21.72 10.77 2.50
CA LEU A 226 22.03 9.47 1.90
C LEU A 226 22.22 8.33 2.92
N PRO A 227 22.92 8.50 4.05
CA PRO A 227 23.07 7.42 5.05
C PRO A 227 21.71 6.98 5.63
N LEU A 228 20.80 7.92 5.89
CA LEU A 228 19.44 7.60 6.37
C LEU A 228 18.65 6.86 5.31
N LEU A 229 18.61 7.36 4.08
CA LEU A 229 17.90 6.72 2.97
C LEU A 229 18.40 5.30 2.71
N THR A 230 19.73 5.09 2.73
CA THR A 230 20.35 3.79 2.56
C THR A 230 19.96 2.82 3.68
N ASP A 231 20.08 3.25 4.95
CA ASP A 231 19.68 2.41 6.09
C ASP A 231 18.21 2.00 6.03
N LYS A 232 17.31 2.95 5.75
CA LYS A 232 15.87 2.67 5.63
C LYS A 232 15.57 1.78 4.41
N ALA A 233 16.17 2.04 3.25
CA ALA A 233 15.98 1.24 2.05
C ALA A 233 16.40 -0.22 2.25
N GLU A 234 17.55 -0.48 2.87
CA GLU A 234 18.01 -1.85 3.12
C GLU A 234 17.14 -2.61 4.14
N LYS A 235 16.60 -1.91 5.15
CA LYS A 235 15.61 -2.49 6.08
C LYS A 235 14.31 -2.81 5.35
N MET A 236 13.80 -1.86 4.55
CA MET A 236 12.60 -2.06 3.74
C MET A 236 12.73 -3.22 2.76
N LEU A 237 13.91 -3.39 2.13
CA LEU A 237 14.21 -4.56 1.29
C LEU A 237 14.13 -5.87 2.08
N GLY A 238 14.65 -5.90 3.30
CA GLY A 238 14.59 -7.08 4.17
C GLY A 238 13.17 -7.47 4.53
N TRP A 239 12.37 -6.48 4.91
CA TRP A 239 10.96 -6.69 5.20
C TRP A 239 10.19 -7.16 3.95
N LEU A 240 10.39 -6.50 2.81
CA LEU A 240 9.76 -6.88 1.55
C LEU A 240 10.11 -8.32 1.15
N ALA A 241 11.37 -8.73 1.32
CA ALA A 241 11.80 -10.11 1.06
C ALA A 241 11.08 -11.10 1.97
N SER A 242 10.83 -10.72 3.23
CA SER A 242 10.11 -11.56 4.20
C SER A 242 8.59 -11.60 3.93
N MET A 243 8.04 -10.60 3.24
CA MET A 243 6.61 -10.50 2.88
C MET A 243 6.32 -10.91 1.43
N THR A 244 7.33 -11.25 0.63
CA THR A 244 7.15 -11.70 -0.75
C THR A 244 7.13 -13.22 -0.79
N PHE A 245 6.08 -13.79 -1.36
CA PHE A 245 5.97 -15.22 -1.64
C PHE A 245 6.92 -15.66 -2.76
N ASP A 246 7.14 -16.97 -2.90
CA ASP A 246 8.07 -17.51 -3.90
C ASP A 246 7.64 -17.24 -5.36
N ASP A 247 6.35 -17.03 -5.60
CA ASP A 247 5.82 -16.60 -6.90
C ASP A 247 6.02 -15.10 -7.18
N GLY A 248 6.61 -14.35 -6.24
CA GLY A 248 6.86 -12.92 -6.35
C GLY A 248 5.70 -12.03 -5.91
N THR A 249 4.57 -12.60 -5.51
CA THR A 249 3.41 -11.85 -5.00
C THR A 249 3.60 -11.42 -3.54
N ILE A 250 2.83 -10.43 -3.12
CA ILE A 250 2.69 -9.99 -1.73
C ILE A 250 1.31 -10.37 -1.21
N PRO A 251 1.13 -10.57 0.11
CA PRO A 251 -0.21 -10.75 0.67
C PRO A 251 -1.04 -9.47 0.53
N LEU A 252 -2.36 -9.63 0.37
CA LEU A 252 -3.29 -8.51 0.18
C LEU A 252 -3.87 -7.98 1.50
N PHE A 253 -3.08 -8.00 2.58
CA PHE A 253 -3.49 -7.46 3.87
C PHE A 253 -3.74 -5.97 3.81
N ASN A 254 -4.74 -5.52 4.57
CA ASN A 254 -5.12 -4.12 4.64
C ASN A 254 -5.44 -3.56 3.24
N ASP A 255 -5.27 -2.28 2.99
CA ASP A 255 -5.46 -1.69 1.67
C ASP A 255 -4.30 -2.07 0.73
N SER A 256 -4.29 -3.32 0.27
CA SER A 256 -3.33 -3.81 -0.73
C SER A 256 -4.05 -4.35 -1.96
N ALA A 257 -3.53 -4.01 -3.13
CA ALA A 257 -4.02 -4.46 -4.42
C ALA A 257 -2.84 -4.65 -5.39
N ASN A 258 -2.96 -5.59 -6.31
CA ASN A 258 -1.96 -5.80 -7.35
C ASN A 258 -2.02 -4.70 -8.43
N ASN A 259 -0.94 -4.55 -9.19
CA ASN A 259 -0.83 -3.63 -10.32
C ASN A 259 -0.98 -2.13 -9.98
N ILE A 260 -0.73 -1.76 -8.74
CA ILE A 260 -0.70 -0.37 -8.27
C ILE A 260 0.74 0.06 -8.01
N ALA A 261 1.46 -0.65 -7.14
CA ALA A 261 2.87 -0.38 -6.85
C ALA A 261 3.80 -1.20 -7.77
N PRO A 262 5.08 -0.81 -7.90
CA PRO A 262 6.09 -1.68 -8.51
C PRO A 262 6.17 -3.02 -7.79
N THR A 263 6.38 -4.09 -8.55
CA THR A 263 6.48 -5.44 -8.00
C THR A 263 7.74 -5.61 -7.13
N SER A 264 7.72 -6.59 -6.22
CA SER A 264 8.90 -6.91 -5.39
C SER A 264 10.15 -7.17 -6.23
N ILE A 265 10.02 -7.88 -7.36
CA ILE A 265 11.13 -8.19 -8.28
C ILE A 265 11.72 -6.91 -8.89
N GLN A 266 10.87 -5.98 -9.33
CA GLN A 266 11.32 -4.69 -9.86
C GLN A 266 12.09 -3.89 -8.80
N LEU A 267 11.57 -3.85 -7.55
CA LEU A 267 12.21 -3.14 -6.45
C LEU A 267 13.56 -3.77 -6.06
N PHE A 268 13.66 -5.11 -5.98
CA PHE A 268 14.92 -5.80 -5.73
C PHE A 268 15.95 -5.53 -6.83
N THR A 269 15.51 -5.56 -8.10
CA THR A 269 16.38 -5.28 -9.24
C THR A 269 16.92 -3.86 -9.17
N TYR A 270 16.03 -2.89 -8.96
CA TYR A 270 16.40 -1.47 -8.88
C TYR A 270 17.34 -1.18 -7.69
N ALA A 271 17.05 -1.76 -6.52
CA ALA A 271 17.92 -1.62 -5.36
C ALA A 271 19.32 -2.22 -5.60
N LYS A 272 19.40 -3.38 -6.26
CA LYS A 272 20.67 -3.99 -6.64
C LYS A 272 21.50 -3.11 -7.58
N GLU A 273 20.84 -2.46 -8.54
CA GLU A 273 21.50 -1.51 -9.46
C GLU A 273 22.03 -0.27 -8.74
N LEU A 274 21.38 0.13 -7.64
CA LEU A 274 21.86 1.20 -6.76
C LEU A 274 22.95 0.75 -5.78
N GLY A 275 23.34 -0.53 -5.79
CA GLY A 275 24.35 -1.10 -4.88
C GLY A 275 23.85 -1.39 -3.47
N LEU A 276 22.53 -1.47 -3.29
CA LEU A 276 21.91 -1.77 -1.99
C LEU A 276 21.81 -3.29 -1.76
N HIS A 277 21.77 -3.67 -0.50
CA HIS A 277 21.71 -5.07 -0.08
C HIS A 277 20.44 -5.37 0.70
N VAL A 278 19.86 -6.55 0.48
CA VAL A 278 18.76 -7.05 1.30
C VAL A 278 19.30 -7.33 2.70
N ARG A 279 18.90 -6.54 3.68
CA ARG A 279 19.23 -6.76 5.08
C ARG A 279 18.30 -7.82 5.65
N LYS A 280 18.83 -8.96 6.06
CA LYS A 280 18.00 -9.99 6.69
C LYS A 280 17.28 -9.40 7.91
N THR A 281 15.96 -9.52 7.95
CA THR A 281 15.12 -9.05 9.05
C THR A 281 14.19 -10.17 9.51
N GLU A 282 13.77 -10.08 10.77
CA GLU A 282 12.66 -10.87 11.32
C GLU A 282 11.43 -9.97 11.36
N LEU A 283 10.32 -10.46 10.84
CA LEU A 283 9.03 -9.77 10.92
C LEU A 283 8.59 -9.71 12.39
N LYS A 284 8.43 -8.52 12.95
CA LYS A 284 8.15 -8.35 14.38
C LYS A 284 7.32 -7.11 14.69
N GLU A 285 7.88 -5.92 14.56
CA GLU A 285 7.23 -4.66 14.93
C GLU A 285 6.07 -4.31 14.01
N SER A 286 6.11 -4.73 12.74
CA SER A 286 4.98 -4.62 11.81
C SER A 286 3.81 -5.56 12.16
N GLY A 287 4.01 -6.48 13.12
CA GLY A 287 2.97 -7.43 13.51
C GLY A 287 2.86 -8.66 12.61
N TYR A 288 3.54 -8.70 11.48
CA TYR A 288 3.51 -9.87 10.61
C TYR A 288 4.44 -10.98 11.11
N ARG A 289 4.12 -12.22 10.76
CA ARG A 289 4.93 -13.40 10.99
C ARG A 289 4.88 -14.30 9.76
N ARG A 290 5.90 -15.14 9.58
CA ARG A 290 5.94 -16.12 8.49
C ARG A 290 6.33 -17.48 8.99
N LEU A 291 5.48 -18.48 8.75
CA LEU A 291 5.76 -19.88 8.94
C LEU A 291 5.97 -20.53 7.58
N LYS A 292 7.15 -21.09 7.34
CA LYS A 292 7.51 -21.63 6.02
C LYS A 292 8.27 -22.93 6.13
N ASN A 293 7.91 -23.89 5.28
CA ASN A 293 8.70 -25.08 4.96
C ASN A 293 8.77 -25.25 3.42
N ASP A 294 9.18 -26.41 2.94
CA ASP A 294 9.37 -26.66 1.50
C ASP A 294 8.08 -26.57 0.68
N ARG A 295 6.91 -26.79 1.29
CA ARG A 295 5.62 -26.89 0.61
C ARG A 295 4.59 -25.87 1.08
N LEU A 296 4.66 -25.44 2.32
CA LEU A 296 3.71 -24.51 2.95
C LEU A 296 4.42 -23.20 3.27
N ASP A 297 3.79 -22.10 2.85
CA ASP A 297 4.29 -20.75 3.07
C ASP A 297 3.12 -19.88 3.57
N CYS A 298 3.12 -19.59 4.87
CA CYS A 298 2.04 -18.90 5.56
C CYS A 298 2.54 -17.56 6.12
N ILE A 299 1.92 -16.46 5.70
CA ILE A 299 2.14 -15.13 6.27
C ILE A 299 0.92 -14.80 7.15
N ILE A 300 1.19 -14.38 8.38
CA ILE A 300 0.21 -14.21 9.45
C ILE A 300 0.24 -12.77 9.94
N ASP A 301 -0.93 -12.17 10.16
CA ASP A 301 -1.08 -10.89 10.85
C ASP A 301 -1.41 -11.12 12.34
N VAL A 302 -0.45 -10.81 13.20
CA VAL A 302 -0.60 -10.74 14.65
C VAL A 302 -0.32 -9.33 15.19
N GLY A 303 -0.47 -8.32 14.32
CA GLY A 303 -0.28 -6.92 14.62
C GLY A 303 -1.49 -6.24 15.23
N ASN A 304 -1.23 -5.09 15.83
CA ASN A 304 -2.28 -4.14 16.16
C ASN A 304 -2.73 -3.42 14.88
N ILE A 305 -3.97 -2.96 14.86
CA ILE A 305 -4.51 -2.19 13.74
C ILE A 305 -3.74 -0.90 13.53
N GLY A 306 -3.07 -0.78 12.41
CA GLY A 306 -2.46 0.40 11.81
C GLY A 306 -1.71 1.32 12.76
N PRO A 307 -1.25 2.48 12.32
CA PRO A 307 -0.64 3.46 13.20
C PRO A 307 -1.67 4.03 14.19
N ASP A 308 -1.20 4.46 15.37
CA ASP A 308 -2.07 4.86 16.49
C ASP A 308 -2.99 6.04 16.17
N TYR A 309 -2.61 6.92 15.27
CA TYR A 309 -3.32 8.16 14.98
C TYR A 309 -3.93 8.25 13.57
N ILE A 310 -3.47 7.44 12.58
CA ILE A 310 -3.98 7.43 11.20
C ILE A 310 -4.13 6.01 10.66
N PRO A 311 -5.06 5.19 11.16
CA PRO A 311 -5.25 3.84 10.66
C PRO A 311 -6.13 3.81 9.40
N GLY A 312 -5.88 4.72 8.44
CA GLY A 312 -6.77 4.89 7.29
C GLY A 312 -6.85 3.67 6.39
N HIS A 313 -5.73 2.99 6.22
CA HIS A 313 -5.63 1.80 5.37
C HIS A 313 -5.89 0.47 6.09
N ALA A 314 -6.16 0.51 7.39
CA ALA A 314 -6.34 -0.69 8.19
C ALA A 314 -7.74 -1.32 8.03
N HIS A 315 -7.78 -2.63 8.15
CA HIS A 315 -8.98 -3.46 8.17
C HIS A 315 -9.23 -4.06 9.56
N ALA A 316 -10.36 -4.72 9.76
CA ALA A 316 -10.66 -5.44 11.00
C ALA A 316 -10.25 -6.93 10.86
N ASP A 317 -8.96 -7.18 10.67
CA ASP A 317 -8.36 -8.42 10.14
C ASP A 317 -7.36 -9.10 11.09
N SER A 318 -7.27 -8.66 12.35
CA SER A 318 -6.31 -9.25 13.30
C SER A 318 -6.42 -10.77 13.40
N LEU A 319 -5.29 -11.46 13.45
CA LEU A 319 -5.12 -12.91 13.41
C LEU A 319 -5.56 -13.54 12.08
N SER A 320 -5.63 -12.76 10.99
CA SER A 320 -5.78 -13.27 9.65
C SER A 320 -4.46 -13.82 9.10
N PHE A 321 -4.52 -14.55 8.00
CA PHE A 321 -3.36 -15.12 7.34
C PHE A 321 -3.62 -15.36 5.86
N GLU A 322 -2.55 -15.43 5.08
CA GLU A 322 -2.54 -16.00 3.73
C GLU A 322 -1.64 -17.22 3.67
N LEU A 323 -1.99 -18.19 2.84
CA LEU A 323 -1.26 -19.45 2.68
C LEU A 323 -1.03 -19.76 1.21
N GLN A 324 0.22 -20.01 0.85
CA GLN A 324 0.58 -20.68 -0.38
C GLN A 324 0.92 -22.16 -0.13
N VAL A 325 0.56 -23.03 -1.07
CA VAL A 325 0.87 -24.45 -1.10
C VAL A 325 1.63 -24.75 -2.39
N ASP A 326 2.81 -25.37 -2.27
CA ASP A 326 3.69 -25.66 -3.41
C ASP A 326 3.94 -24.44 -4.33
N GLY A 327 4.12 -23.25 -3.70
CA GLY A 327 4.36 -21.97 -4.38
C GLY A 327 3.15 -21.41 -5.12
N ARG A 328 1.93 -21.81 -4.78
CA ARG A 328 0.67 -21.32 -5.38
C ARG A 328 -0.28 -20.82 -4.32
N PRO A 329 -0.98 -19.69 -4.56
CA PRO A 329 -1.99 -19.19 -3.63
C PRO A 329 -3.07 -20.22 -3.34
N PHE A 330 -3.36 -20.43 -2.06
CA PHE A 330 -4.36 -21.41 -1.60
C PHE A 330 -5.43 -20.75 -0.74
N ILE A 331 -5.05 -20.11 0.39
CA ILE A 331 -5.91 -19.25 1.20
C ILE A 331 -5.42 -17.82 1.02
N VAL A 332 -6.32 -16.91 0.67
CA VAL A 332 -6.01 -15.52 0.31
C VAL A 332 -6.85 -14.55 1.13
N ASP A 333 -6.38 -13.33 1.30
CA ASP A 333 -7.22 -12.22 1.72
C ASP A 333 -8.22 -11.86 0.61
N THR A 334 -9.36 -11.26 0.95
CA THR A 334 -10.33 -10.87 -0.08
C THR A 334 -9.86 -9.71 -0.93
N GLY A 335 -8.89 -8.93 -0.44
CA GLY A 335 -8.30 -7.78 -1.12
C GLY A 335 -9.17 -6.52 -1.06
N THR A 336 -8.77 -5.52 -1.85
CA THR A 336 -9.42 -4.19 -1.88
C THR A 336 -9.71 -3.77 -3.31
N SER A 337 -10.99 -3.50 -3.62
CA SER A 337 -11.42 -3.07 -4.96
C SER A 337 -11.75 -1.59 -5.08
N THR A 338 -11.98 -0.89 -3.97
CA THR A 338 -12.43 0.51 -4.01
C THR A 338 -12.10 1.27 -2.73
N TYR A 339 -11.92 2.59 -2.88
CA TYR A 339 -11.86 3.53 -1.75
C TYR A 339 -13.14 4.38 -1.62
N GLU A 340 -14.10 4.17 -2.51
CA GLU A 340 -15.37 4.88 -2.45
C GLU A 340 -16.19 4.45 -1.22
N VAL A 341 -16.90 5.40 -0.62
CA VAL A 341 -17.73 5.14 0.57
C VAL A 341 -19.02 4.42 0.15
N ASN A 342 -18.96 3.10 0.09
CA ASN A 342 -20.06 2.23 -0.30
C ASN A 342 -20.06 0.92 0.49
N GLU A 343 -21.05 0.05 0.23
CA GLU A 343 -21.20 -1.25 0.91
C GLU A 343 -20.05 -2.21 0.60
N VAL A 344 -19.49 -2.18 -0.62
CA VAL A 344 -18.36 -3.03 -1.02
C VAL A 344 -17.14 -2.70 -0.16
N ARG A 345 -16.81 -1.41 -0.03
CA ARG A 345 -15.71 -0.96 0.82
C ARG A 345 -15.88 -1.37 2.28
N GLN A 346 -17.11 -1.27 2.80
CA GLN A 346 -17.42 -1.70 4.18
C GLN A 346 -17.24 -3.21 4.34
N GLN A 347 -17.67 -3.99 3.36
CA GLN A 347 -17.52 -5.44 3.36
C GLN A 347 -16.04 -5.85 3.30
N GLU A 348 -15.25 -5.30 2.38
CA GLU A 348 -13.83 -5.61 2.22
C GLU A 348 -12.99 -5.31 3.47
N ARG A 349 -13.40 -4.32 4.28
CA ARG A 349 -12.73 -3.96 5.54
C ARG A 349 -13.27 -4.69 6.76
N SER A 350 -14.35 -5.46 6.61
CA SER A 350 -15.01 -6.16 7.73
C SER A 350 -14.27 -7.43 8.11
N THR A 351 -14.36 -7.85 9.36
CA THR A 351 -13.73 -9.08 9.85
C THR A 351 -14.13 -10.32 9.06
N SER A 352 -15.33 -10.37 8.50
CA SER A 352 -15.81 -11.49 7.68
C SER A 352 -15.15 -11.58 6.29
N ALA A 353 -14.43 -10.55 5.85
CA ALA A 353 -13.66 -10.55 4.61
C ALA A 353 -12.24 -11.13 4.79
N HIS A 354 -11.87 -11.51 6.00
CA HIS A 354 -10.52 -11.97 6.34
C HIS A 354 -10.54 -13.39 6.91
N ASN A 355 -9.39 -14.04 6.88
CA ASN A 355 -9.23 -15.44 7.34
C ASN A 355 -9.11 -15.52 8.87
N THR A 356 -10.14 -15.05 9.58
CA THR A 356 -10.17 -14.94 11.04
C THR A 356 -11.57 -15.23 11.60
N VAL A 357 -11.76 -15.01 12.90
CA VAL A 357 -13.01 -15.31 13.61
C VAL A 357 -13.86 -14.07 13.80
N VAL A 358 -15.12 -14.15 13.35
CA VAL A 358 -16.20 -13.19 13.68
C VAL A 358 -16.94 -13.69 14.90
N ILE A 359 -17.12 -12.84 15.91
CA ILE A 359 -17.81 -13.16 17.16
C ILE A 359 -19.09 -12.33 17.26
N ASN A 360 -20.24 -13.00 17.43
CA ASN A 360 -21.56 -12.36 17.58
C ASN A 360 -21.90 -11.38 16.44
N ASP A 361 -21.54 -11.72 15.21
CA ASP A 361 -21.77 -10.90 14.02
C ASP A 361 -21.16 -9.48 14.09
N CYS A 362 -20.15 -9.27 14.93
CA CYS A 362 -19.47 -8.01 15.13
C CYS A 362 -18.06 -8.03 14.49
N ASN A 363 -17.65 -6.90 13.93
CA ASN A 363 -16.25 -6.70 13.56
C ASN A 363 -15.38 -6.63 14.80
N GLN A 364 -14.14 -7.09 14.69
CA GLN A 364 -13.12 -6.98 15.74
C GLN A 364 -12.92 -5.52 16.15
N SER A 365 -12.78 -4.65 15.16
CA SER A 365 -12.68 -3.20 15.32
C SER A 365 -13.75 -2.50 14.50
N GLU A 366 -14.13 -1.30 14.92
CA GLU A 366 -15.14 -0.52 14.20
C GLU A 366 -14.52 0.15 12.99
N VAL A 367 -14.96 -0.23 11.78
CA VAL A 367 -14.55 0.36 10.51
C VAL A 367 -15.74 1.02 9.84
N TRP A 368 -15.56 2.27 9.34
CA TRP A 368 -16.62 2.99 8.63
C TRP A 368 -16.08 4.06 7.69
N GLY A 369 -16.92 4.55 6.79
CA GLY A 369 -16.48 5.45 5.73
C GLY A 369 -15.37 4.82 4.88
N GLY A 370 -14.61 5.62 4.15
CA GLY A 370 -13.48 5.10 3.35
C GLY A 370 -12.27 4.69 4.20
N PHE A 371 -11.97 5.47 5.28
CA PHE A 371 -10.68 5.42 5.98
C PHE A 371 -10.79 5.62 7.51
N ARG A 372 -11.92 5.27 8.11
CA ARG A 372 -12.12 5.45 9.56
C ARG A 372 -12.06 4.14 10.31
N VAL A 373 -11.39 4.17 11.48
CA VAL A 373 -11.31 3.05 12.43
C VAL A 373 -11.45 3.58 13.85
N ALA A 374 -12.21 2.88 14.68
CA ALA A 374 -12.33 3.13 16.12
C ALA A 374 -12.45 1.83 16.89
N ARG A 375 -12.54 1.90 18.21
CA ARG A 375 -12.67 0.75 19.11
C ARG A 375 -11.75 -0.39 18.71
N ARG A 376 -10.48 -0.03 18.46
CA ARG A 376 -9.48 -0.98 18.01
C ARG A 376 -9.23 -2.05 19.05
N VAL A 377 -9.25 -3.31 18.61
CA VAL A 377 -8.77 -4.41 19.42
C VAL A 377 -7.28 -4.27 19.70
N GLN A 378 -6.84 -4.96 20.73
CA GLN A 378 -5.42 -5.08 21.06
C GLN A 378 -4.98 -6.52 20.83
N VAL A 379 -3.85 -6.68 20.15
CA VAL A 379 -3.22 -7.97 19.91
C VAL A 379 -2.01 -8.12 20.81
N GLU A 380 -1.91 -9.27 21.46
CA GLU A 380 -0.76 -9.67 22.27
C GLU A 380 -0.23 -10.99 21.75
N VAL A 381 1.04 -11.03 21.35
CA VAL A 381 1.72 -12.26 20.95
C VAL A 381 2.14 -13.00 22.22
N LEU A 382 1.64 -14.22 22.40
CA LEU A 382 1.86 -15.06 23.57
C LEU A 382 3.05 -16.04 23.36
N CYS A 383 3.22 -16.52 22.12
CA CYS A 383 4.33 -17.36 21.71
C CYS A 383 4.78 -16.98 20.31
N ASP A 384 6.09 -16.91 20.09
CA ASP A 384 6.72 -16.53 18.83
C ASP A 384 7.94 -17.44 18.58
N GLU A 385 7.67 -18.64 18.07
CA GLU A 385 8.66 -19.66 17.79
C GLU A 385 8.72 -19.97 16.29
N LYS A 386 9.80 -20.54 15.83
CA LYS A 386 10.07 -20.83 14.40
C LYS A 386 8.91 -21.52 13.67
N ASN A 387 8.19 -22.43 14.34
CA ASN A 387 7.12 -23.21 13.76
C ASN A 387 5.80 -23.06 14.53
N HIS A 388 5.75 -22.15 15.50
CA HIS A 388 4.57 -21.97 16.35
C HIS A 388 4.37 -20.52 16.74
N ILE A 389 3.22 -19.97 16.36
CA ILE A 389 2.80 -18.59 16.70
C ILE A 389 1.51 -18.69 17.48
N GLU A 390 1.45 -18.06 18.66
CA GLU A 390 0.22 -17.89 19.42
C GLU A 390 0.00 -16.43 19.74
N ALA A 391 -1.21 -15.91 19.44
CA ALA A 391 -1.59 -14.56 19.77
C ALA A 391 -3.03 -14.48 20.24
N VAL A 392 -3.33 -13.44 21.02
CA VAL A 392 -4.66 -13.17 21.56
C VAL A 392 -5.14 -11.77 21.20
N VAL A 393 -6.35 -11.68 20.69
CA VAL A 393 -7.10 -10.43 20.47
C VAL A 393 -7.98 -10.15 21.66
N ARG A 394 -7.90 -8.91 22.18
CA ARG A 394 -8.74 -8.41 23.27
C ARG A 394 -9.45 -7.12 22.84
N GLY A 395 -10.60 -6.86 23.44
CA GLY A 395 -11.31 -5.60 23.24
C GLY A 395 -12.36 -5.61 22.13
N TYR A 396 -12.88 -6.79 21.78
CA TYR A 396 -14.12 -6.90 20.99
C TYR A 396 -15.22 -6.00 21.60
N SER A 397 -16.33 -5.83 20.92
CA SER A 397 -17.48 -5.03 21.36
C SER A 397 -17.87 -5.27 22.84
N ASP A 398 -17.59 -6.47 23.36
CA ASP A 398 -17.59 -6.80 24.80
C ASP A 398 -16.13 -6.97 25.27
N LYS A 399 -15.68 -6.11 26.16
CA LYS A 399 -14.31 -6.11 26.73
C LYS A 399 -13.93 -7.41 27.45
N ASN A 400 -14.92 -8.25 27.79
CA ASN A 400 -14.71 -9.55 28.44
C ASN A 400 -14.46 -10.67 27.43
N ILE A 401 -14.61 -10.43 26.14
CA ILE A 401 -14.35 -11.43 25.10
C ILE A 401 -12.91 -11.34 24.63
N SER A 402 -12.27 -12.49 24.51
CA SER A 402 -10.96 -12.66 23.89
C SER A 402 -10.99 -13.80 22.89
N HIS A 403 -10.26 -13.63 21.80
CA HIS A 403 -10.01 -14.68 20.81
C HIS A 403 -8.50 -14.97 20.77
N THR A 404 -8.13 -16.21 21.07
CA THR A 404 -6.77 -16.73 20.95
C THR A 404 -6.68 -17.61 19.72
N ARG A 405 -5.67 -17.37 18.87
CA ARG A 405 -5.36 -18.22 17.72
C ARG A 405 -3.94 -18.72 17.80
N ARG A 406 -3.75 -20.00 17.49
CA ARG A 406 -2.45 -20.69 17.39
C ARG A 406 -2.26 -21.18 15.98
N PHE A 407 -1.08 -20.96 15.45
CA PHE A 407 -0.62 -21.52 14.19
C PHE A 407 0.57 -22.44 14.47
N THR A 408 0.48 -23.69 14.04
CA THR A 408 1.57 -24.65 14.15
C THR A 408 1.89 -25.23 12.79
N LEU A 409 3.10 -25.02 12.32
CA LEU A 409 3.61 -25.59 11.08
C LEU A 409 4.35 -26.89 11.36
N GLU A 410 3.81 -27.98 10.83
CA GLU A 410 4.43 -29.30 10.81
C GLU A 410 5.05 -29.59 9.43
N SER A 411 5.65 -30.77 9.26
CA SER A 411 6.28 -31.16 8.01
C SER A 411 5.33 -31.14 6.80
N ASN A 412 4.08 -31.59 7.00
CA ASN A 412 3.08 -31.73 5.94
C ASN A 412 1.73 -31.10 6.31
N SER A 413 1.66 -30.29 7.34
CA SER A 413 0.41 -29.65 7.74
C SER A 413 0.61 -28.28 8.37
N LEU A 414 -0.40 -27.41 8.18
CA LEU A 414 -0.63 -26.21 8.98
C LEU A 414 -1.82 -26.46 9.87
N ILE A 415 -1.61 -26.37 11.19
CA ILE A 415 -2.66 -26.51 12.20
C ILE A 415 -3.01 -25.12 12.73
N ILE A 416 -4.30 -24.81 12.73
CA ILE A 416 -4.86 -23.55 13.25
C ILE A 416 -5.84 -23.91 14.36
N GLU A 417 -5.62 -23.37 15.55
CA GLU A 417 -6.49 -23.58 16.70
C GLU A 417 -7.04 -22.25 17.22
N ASP A 418 -8.35 -22.14 17.26
CA ASP A 418 -9.06 -20.97 17.77
C ASP A 418 -9.69 -21.27 19.12
N GLU A 419 -9.57 -20.36 20.09
CA GLU A 419 -10.24 -20.42 21.38
C GLU A 419 -10.88 -19.06 21.70
N VAL A 420 -12.20 -19.04 21.90
CA VAL A 420 -12.97 -17.84 22.32
C VAL A 420 -13.39 -17.97 23.78
N LYS A 421 -13.03 -16.98 24.61
CA LYS A 421 -13.35 -16.93 26.04
C LYS A 421 -14.08 -15.65 26.42
N GLY A 422 -14.87 -15.68 27.48
CA GLY A 422 -15.27 -14.49 28.25
C GLY A 422 -16.73 -14.08 28.18
N SER A 423 -17.63 -14.78 27.49
CA SER A 423 -19.05 -14.42 27.51
C SER A 423 -19.88 -15.43 28.35
N HIS A 424 -20.88 -14.92 29.09
CA HIS A 424 -21.92 -15.74 29.76
C HIS A 424 -23.12 -16.04 28.85
N ALA A 425 -23.22 -15.36 27.69
CA ALA A 425 -24.27 -15.57 26.70
C ALA A 425 -23.84 -16.61 25.65
N PRO A 426 -24.78 -17.26 24.94
CA PRO A 426 -24.42 -18.03 23.74
C PRO A 426 -23.63 -17.19 22.78
N ILE A 427 -22.45 -17.67 22.37
CA ILE A 427 -21.57 -16.99 21.44
C ILE A 427 -21.76 -17.62 20.06
N ASN A 428 -21.99 -16.77 19.03
CA ASN A 428 -22.03 -17.21 17.67
C ASN A 428 -20.66 -16.91 17.04
N ASN A 429 -19.75 -17.89 17.04
CA ASN A 429 -18.44 -17.78 16.45
C ASN A 429 -18.45 -18.35 15.04
N ARG A 430 -17.90 -17.59 14.10
CA ARG A 430 -17.74 -18.02 12.71
C ARG A 430 -16.30 -17.77 12.29
N CYS A 431 -15.59 -18.80 11.86
CA CYS A 431 -14.27 -18.72 11.26
C CYS A 431 -14.41 -18.79 9.75
N PHE A 432 -13.66 -17.95 9.03
CA PHE A 432 -13.70 -17.86 7.58
C PHE A 432 -12.36 -18.26 6.97
N PHE A 433 -12.40 -18.97 5.84
CA PHE A 433 -11.26 -19.33 5.01
C PHE A 433 -11.60 -19.04 3.55
N HIS A 434 -10.97 -18.03 2.97
CA HIS A 434 -11.20 -17.58 1.60
C HIS A 434 -10.21 -18.25 0.66
N PHE A 435 -10.68 -18.99 -0.32
CA PHE A 435 -9.83 -19.74 -1.23
C PHE A 435 -9.53 -18.95 -2.50
N TYR A 436 -8.30 -19.13 -2.98
CA TYR A 436 -7.92 -18.55 -4.27
C TYR A 436 -8.85 -19.05 -5.39
N PRO A 437 -9.19 -18.23 -6.41
CA PRO A 437 -10.07 -18.63 -7.51
C PRO A 437 -9.62 -19.93 -8.18
N GLY A 438 -10.54 -20.88 -8.26
CA GLY A 438 -10.30 -22.22 -8.81
C GLY A 438 -9.90 -23.29 -7.78
N VAL A 439 -9.55 -22.88 -6.57
CA VAL A 439 -9.34 -23.82 -5.44
C VAL A 439 -10.69 -24.19 -4.84
N LYS A 440 -10.92 -25.49 -4.62
CA LYS A 440 -12.16 -26.00 -4.03
C LYS A 440 -11.93 -26.60 -2.65
N PRO A 441 -12.62 -26.12 -1.59
CA PRO A 441 -12.50 -26.72 -0.26
C PRO A 441 -12.88 -28.21 -0.28
N GLY A 442 -11.96 -29.09 0.14
CA GLY A 442 -12.24 -30.52 0.28
C GLY A 442 -12.27 -31.35 -1.00
N TYR A 443 -11.89 -30.82 -2.17
CA TYR A 443 -11.93 -31.51 -3.47
C TYR A 443 -10.61 -31.54 -4.21
N THR A 444 -9.50 -31.18 -3.61
CA THR A 444 -8.18 -31.39 -4.23
C THR A 444 -7.65 -32.74 -3.77
N SER A 445 -7.19 -33.58 -4.71
CA SER A 445 -6.72 -34.95 -4.44
C SER A 445 -5.58 -34.99 -3.41
N ASP A 446 -4.86 -33.86 -3.21
CA ASP A 446 -3.60 -33.81 -2.50
C ASP A 446 -3.65 -32.92 -1.24
N ILE A 447 -4.76 -32.18 -0.99
CA ILE A 447 -4.88 -31.31 0.19
C ILE A 447 -6.18 -31.61 0.92
N SER A 448 -6.10 -31.95 2.20
CA SER A 448 -7.25 -32.17 3.07
C SER A 448 -7.41 -31.04 4.09
N ILE A 449 -8.65 -30.60 4.29
CA ILE A 449 -9.02 -29.66 5.36
C ILE A 449 -9.93 -30.38 6.34
N ILE A 450 -9.39 -30.66 7.53
CA ILE A 450 -10.10 -31.34 8.60
C ILE A 450 -10.42 -30.32 9.69
N THR A 451 -11.68 -30.32 10.13
CA THR A 451 -12.15 -29.47 11.23
C THR A 451 -12.56 -30.32 12.43
N GLU A 452 -12.25 -29.84 13.63
CA GLU A 452 -12.64 -30.46 14.91
C GLU A 452 -13.22 -29.38 15.82
N GLY A 453 -14.36 -29.67 16.46
CA GLY A 453 -15.05 -28.72 17.34
C GLY A 453 -16.09 -27.84 16.67
N GLU A 454 -16.32 -28.04 15.37
CA GLU A 454 -17.35 -27.31 14.64
C GLU A 454 -18.76 -27.77 15.01
N THR A 455 -19.69 -26.79 15.01
CA THR A 455 -21.15 -27.07 15.12
C THR A 455 -21.82 -27.17 13.76
N SER A 456 -21.28 -26.44 12.79
CA SER A 456 -21.66 -26.57 11.37
C SER A 456 -20.62 -25.97 10.47
N LYS A 457 -20.59 -26.38 9.21
CA LYS A 457 -19.78 -25.75 8.16
C LYS A 457 -20.53 -25.64 6.86
N LYS A 458 -20.23 -24.60 6.09
CA LYS A 458 -20.79 -24.41 4.74
C LYS A 458 -19.79 -23.76 3.82
N VAL A 459 -19.88 -24.06 2.54
CA VAL A 459 -19.18 -23.34 1.50
C VAL A 459 -20.11 -22.27 0.93
N MET A 460 -19.59 -21.08 0.77
CA MET A 460 -20.30 -19.94 0.19
C MET A 460 -19.39 -19.21 -0.78
N ASN A 461 -19.95 -18.37 -1.63
CA ASN A 461 -19.15 -17.56 -2.55
C ASN A 461 -18.78 -16.22 -1.90
N PHE A 462 -17.61 -15.71 -2.29
CA PHE A 462 -17.18 -14.35 -2.03
C PHE A 462 -16.58 -13.71 -3.30
N ASN A 463 -16.38 -12.40 -3.28
CA ASN A 463 -15.71 -11.67 -4.33
C ASN A 463 -14.24 -11.47 -3.95
N TYR A 464 -13.34 -12.17 -4.61
CA TYR A 464 -11.90 -11.91 -4.52
C TYR A 464 -11.56 -10.67 -5.33
N ALA A 465 -10.94 -9.68 -4.70
CA ALA A 465 -10.60 -8.38 -5.27
C ALA A 465 -9.07 -8.19 -5.33
N PRO A 466 -8.36 -8.86 -6.27
CA PRO A 466 -6.91 -8.76 -6.39
C PRO A 466 -6.44 -7.39 -6.87
N GLU A 467 -7.32 -6.61 -7.47
CA GLU A 467 -7.06 -5.30 -8.05
C GLU A 467 -8.27 -4.38 -7.88
N PHE A 468 -8.04 -3.07 -7.91
CA PHE A 468 -9.14 -2.10 -7.92
C PHE A 468 -10.13 -2.37 -9.06
N ASN A 469 -11.43 -2.25 -8.76
CA ASN A 469 -12.53 -2.45 -9.71
C ASN A 469 -12.55 -3.83 -10.40
N LYS A 470 -11.94 -4.85 -9.80
CA LYS A 470 -11.90 -6.21 -10.34
C LYS A 470 -12.34 -7.20 -9.27
N HIS A 471 -13.38 -7.99 -9.59
CA HIS A 471 -13.88 -9.04 -8.73
C HIS A 471 -13.88 -10.37 -9.45
N ILE A 472 -13.45 -11.40 -8.75
CA ILE A 472 -13.45 -12.79 -9.21
C ILE A 472 -14.21 -13.61 -8.17
N VAL A 473 -15.28 -14.28 -8.57
CA VAL A 473 -16.06 -15.11 -7.66
C VAL A 473 -15.23 -16.33 -7.26
N SER A 474 -15.12 -16.56 -5.95
CA SER A 474 -14.41 -17.71 -5.40
C SER A 474 -15.15 -18.30 -4.19
N ASP A 475 -14.64 -19.41 -3.66
CA ASP A 475 -15.24 -20.14 -2.56
C ASP A 475 -14.66 -19.68 -1.20
N CYS A 476 -15.53 -19.58 -0.21
CA CYS A 476 -15.19 -19.36 1.19
C CYS A 476 -15.80 -20.48 2.05
N LEU A 477 -15.01 -21.07 2.93
CA LEU A 477 -15.47 -21.99 3.95
C LEU A 477 -15.79 -21.23 5.25
N GLU A 478 -17.07 -21.16 5.62
CA GLU A 478 -17.51 -20.70 6.94
C GLU A 478 -17.63 -21.90 7.87
N VAL A 479 -16.98 -21.84 9.02
CA VAL A 479 -17.02 -22.85 10.08
C VAL A 479 -17.58 -22.23 11.35
N LYS A 480 -18.72 -22.72 11.83
CA LYS A 480 -19.32 -22.31 13.11
C LYS A 480 -18.83 -23.21 14.25
N PHE A 481 -18.58 -22.62 15.39
CA PHE A 481 -18.12 -23.34 16.58
C PHE A 481 -18.53 -22.62 17.88
N ASP A 482 -18.54 -23.34 19.00
CA ASP A 482 -18.93 -22.76 20.30
C ASP A 482 -17.76 -22.05 20.99
N LYS A 483 -16.74 -22.78 21.39
CA LYS A 483 -15.63 -22.24 22.17
C LYS A 483 -14.25 -22.50 21.54
N LYS A 484 -14.07 -23.65 20.91
CA LYS A 484 -12.81 -24.10 20.34
C LYS A 484 -13.03 -24.68 18.96
N LEU A 485 -12.14 -24.36 18.08
CA LEU A 485 -12.07 -24.91 16.74
C LEU A 485 -10.63 -25.29 16.46
N LYS A 486 -10.42 -26.47 15.85
CA LYS A 486 -9.13 -26.84 15.28
C LYS A 486 -9.32 -27.12 13.80
N VAL A 487 -8.47 -26.55 12.97
CA VAL A 487 -8.44 -26.75 11.53
C VAL A 487 -7.07 -27.23 11.14
N SER A 488 -6.98 -28.39 10.48
CA SER A 488 -5.75 -28.98 9.98
C SER A 488 -5.78 -28.97 8.45
N ILE A 489 -4.86 -28.25 7.83
CA ILE A 489 -4.64 -28.21 6.39
C ILE A 489 -3.44 -29.11 6.12
N SER A 490 -3.66 -30.28 5.53
CA SER A 490 -2.66 -31.34 5.34
C SER A 490 -2.48 -31.69 3.87
N LEU A 491 -1.22 -32.00 3.49
CA LEU A 491 -0.75 -32.29 2.12
C LEU A 491 -0.58 -33.79 1.90
#